data_3d5a14132c771995ef85c7fd4b062935
#
_entry.id   3d5a14132c771995ef85c7fd4b062935
#
_cell.length_a   1.000
_cell.length_b   1.000
_cell.length_c   1.000
_cell.angle_alpha   90.00
_cell.angle_beta   90.00
_cell.angle_gamma   90.00
#
_symmetry.space_group_name_H-M   'P 1'
#
loop_
_entity.id
_entity.type
_entity.pdbx_description
1 polymer ?
#
loop_
_entity_poly.entity_id
_entity_poly.type
_entity_poly.pdbx_seq_one_letter_code
_entity_poly.pdbx_strand_id
1 'polypeptide(L)'
;MNTFILLGPPGAGKGTQADLISADLGIPKISTGDMLRSAVASKSDLGNRVEDILNSGKLVSDEIIIELINDRINQSDCKSGYLFDGVPRTLGQANLFFKNDIEVKKVIDISLDDELIIKRMSGRRFHIASGRSYHICLLYTSPSPRDKRQSRMPSSA
;
A
#
# COMPACT_ATOMS: atom_id res chain seq x y z
N MET A 1 -10.06 19.17 5.49
CA MET A 1 -10.02 17.80 4.95
C MET A 1 -9.15 16.92 5.84
N ASN A 2 -9.49 15.66 6.09
CA ASN A 2 -8.71 14.77 6.96
C ASN A 2 -7.72 13.97 6.12
N THR A 3 -6.55 14.54 5.85
CA THR A 3 -5.51 13.88 5.06
C THR A 3 -4.38 13.43 5.96
N PHE A 4 -4.05 12.14 5.89
CA PHE A 4 -3.00 11.51 6.70
C PHE A 4 -1.97 10.84 5.80
N ILE A 5 -0.73 10.81 6.25
CA ILE A 5 0.34 10.04 5.60
C ILE A 5 0.86 9.01 6.59
N LEU A 6 1.00 7.78 6.14
CA LEU A 6 1.63 6.69 6.90
C LEU A 6 2.97 6.34 6.27
N LEU A 7 4.04 6.61 7.00
CA LEU A 7 5.42 6.32 6.61
C LEU A 7 5.97 5.14 7.40
N GLY A 8 7.13 4.66 7.00
CA GLY A 8 7.88 3.60 7.65
C GLY A 8 8.50 2.61 6.67
N PRO A 9 9.44 1.77 7.12
CA PRO A 9 10.14 0.82 6.26
C PRO A 9 9.24 -0.32 5.75
N PRO A 10 9.65 -1.03 4.71
CA PRO A 10 9.00 -2.26 4.29
C PRO A 10 8.91 -3.25 5.46
N GLY A 11 7.79 -3.94 5.64
CA GLY A 11 7.60 -4.88 6.75
C GLY A 11 7.20 -4.23 8.08
N ALA A 12 7.14 -2.91 8.19
CA ALA A 12 6.71 -2.21 9.42
C ALA A 12 5.24 -2.46 9.80
N GLY A 13 4.42 -2.92 8.86
CA GLY A 13 2.99 -3.15 9.10
C GLY A 13 2.12 -1.99 8.63
N LYS A 14 2.65 -1.05 7.85
CA LYS A 14 1.90 0.09 7.31
C LYS A 14 0.55 -0.29 6.74
N GLY A 15 0.50 -1.23 5.81
CA GLY A 15 -0.74 -1.62 5.15
C GLY A 15 -1.81 -2.10 6.14
N THR A 16 -1.43 -2.89 7.15
CA THR A 16 -2.35 -3.36 8.20
C THR A 16 -2.88 -2.21 9.04
N GLN A 17 -2.01 -1.29 9.44
CA GLN A 17 -2.42 -0.11 10.21
C GLN A 17 -3.23 0.85 9.36
N ALA A 18 -2.87 1.01 8.08
CA ALA A 18 -3.64 1.83 7.15
C ALA A 18 -5.07 1.30 6.96
N ASP A 19 -5.26 -0.01 6.87
CA ASP A 19 -6.59 -0.62 6.75
C ASP A 19 -7.45 -0.37 7.99
N LEU A 20 -6.85 -0.48 9.19
CA LEU A 20 -7.54 -0.20 10.46
C LEU A 20 -7.93 1.28 10.58
N ILE A 21 -6.98 2.20 10.35
CA ILE A 21 -7.20 3.64 10.42
C ILE A 21 -8.24 4.08 9.39
N SER A 22 -8.16 3.55 8.16
CA SER A 22 -9.09 3.84 7.08
C SER A 22 -10.52 3.44 7.46
N ALA A 23 -10.68 2.23 8.04
CA ALA A 23 -11.98 1.74 8.49
C ALA A 23 -12.54 2.56 9.67
N ASP A 24 -11.69 2.91 10.65
CA ASP A 24 -12.11 3.66 11.85
C ASP A 24 -12.51 5.09 11.52
N LEU A 25 -11.78 5.76 10.63
CA LEU A 25 -12.05 7.14 10.23
C LEU A 25 -13.06 7.25 9.06
N GLY A 26 -13.46 6.16 8.43
CA GLY A 26 -14.35 6.16 7.27
C GLY A 26 -13.77 6.89 6.06
N ILE A 27 -12.45 6.85 5.85
CA ILE A 27 -11.73 7.49 4.75
C ILE A 27 -11.02 6.45 3.88
N PRO A 28 -10.89 6.65 2.55
CA PRO A 28 -10.20 5.70 1.71
C PRO A 28 -8.69 5.68 1.93
N LYS A 29 -8.10 4.49 1.83
CA LYS A 29 -6.67 4.30 1.73
C LYS A 29 -6.20 4.49 0.30
N ILE A 30 -5.16 5.28 0.11
CA ILE A 30 -4.50 5.53 -1.18
C ILE A 30 -3.09 4.95 -1.12
N SER A 31 -2.90 3.80 -1.76
CA SER A 31 -1.61 3.13 -1.92
C SER A 31 -1.17 3.20 -3.37
N THR A 32 -0.13 3.97 -3.65
CA THR A 32 0.39 4.11 -5.02
C THR A 32 0.88 2.79 -5.59
N GLY A 33 1.44 1.91 -4.76
CA GLY A 33 1.84 0.58 -5.17
C GLY A 33 0.65 -0.29 -5.61
N ASP A 34 -0.49 -0.21 -4.90
CA ASP A 34 -1.70 -0.95 -5.27
C ASP A 34 -2.33 -0.39 -6.55
N MET A 35 -2.36 0.93 -6.67
CA MET A 35 -2.88 1.61 -7.87
C MET A 35 -2.07 1.23 -9.12
N LEU A 36 -0.75 1.24 -9.04
CA LEU A 36 0.12 0.82 -10.14
C LEU A 36 -0.07 -0.66 -10.51
N ARG A 37 -0.15 -1.55 -9.50
CA ARG A 37 -0.44 -2.98 -9.74
C ARG A 37 -1.80 -3.20 -10.39
N SER A 38 -2.81 -2.45 -9.97
CA SER A 38 -4.14 -2.50 -10.58
C SER A 38 -4.14 -1.99 -12.01
N ALA A 39 -3.39 -0.92 -12.30
CA ALA A 39 -3.23 -0.40 -13.65
C ALA A 39 -2.58 -1.42 -14.60
N VAL A 40 -1.53 -2.11 -14.14
CA VAL A 40 -0.90 -3.21 -14.91
C VAL A 40 -1.87 -4.37 -15.12
N ALA A 41 -2.56 -4.80 -14.06
CA ALA A 41 -3.51 -5.91 -14.14
C ALA A 41 -4.68 -5.64 -15.09
N SER A 42 -5.15 -4.40 -15.17
CA SER A 42 -6.19 -3.96 -16.09
C SER A 42 -5.70 -3.65 -17.50
N LYS A 43 -4.37 -3.76 -17.75
CA LYS A 43 -3.73 -3.42 -19.03
C LYS A 43 -4.09 -2.01 -19.51
N SER A 44 -4.25 -1.06 -18.58
CA SER A 44 -4.45 0.35 -18.91
C SER A 44 -3.22 0.92 -19.61
N ASP A 45 -3.37 2.03 -20.34
CA ASP A 45 -2.24 2.71 -21.00
C ASP A 45 -1.11 3.04 -20.02
N LEU A 46 -1.46 3.48 -18.81
CA LEU A 46 -0.51 3.70 -17.75
C LEU A 46 0.13 2.38 -17.28
N GLY A 47 -0.67 1.33 -17.10
CA GLY A 47 -0.19 0.01 -16.72
C GLY A 47 0.87 -0.53 -17.70
N ASN A 48 0.60 -0.45 -18.98
CA ASN A 48 1.54 -0.86 -20.03
C ASN A 48 2.85 -0.04 -20.02
N ARG A 49 2.77 1.26 -19.72
CA ARG A 49 3.95 2.16 -19.62
C ARG A 49 4.83 1.87 -18.41
N VAL A 50 4.28 1.39 -17.32
CA VAL A 50 5.00 1.21 -16.06
C VAL A 50 5.30 -0.25 -15.74
N GLU A 51 4.78 -1.20 -16.51
CA GLU A 51 4.92 -2.63 -16.25
C GLU A 51 6.38 -3.06 -16.16
N ASP A 52 7.22 -2.68 -17.14
CA ASP A 52 8.65 -3.00 -17.15
C ASP A 52 9.40 -2.37 -15.99
N ILE A 53 9.01 -1.16 -15.58
CA ILE A 53 9.60 -0.45 -14.44
C ILE A 53 9.30 -1.20 -13.16
N LEU A 54 8.04 -1.61 -12.95
CA LEU A 54 7.60 -2.35 -11.78
C LEU A 54 8.23 -3.75 -11.72
N ASN A 55 8.30 -4.45 -12.83
CA ASN A 55 8.91 -5.79 -12.93
C ASN A 55 10.41 -5.74 -12.63
N SER A 56 11.09 -4.66 -12.99
CA SER A 56 12.52 -4.44 -12.68
C SER A 56 12.76 -3.98 -11.24
N GLY A 57 11.70 -3.73 -10.45
CA GLY A 57 11.79 -3.22 -9.08
C GLY A 57 12.24 -1.77 -8.98
N LYS A 58 12.28 -1.05 -10.08
CA LYS A 58 12.61 0.38 -10.10
C LYS A 58 11.45 1.23 -9.61
N LEU A 59 11.75 2.44 -9.19
CA LEU A 59 10.74 3.44 -8.86
C LEU A 59 10.17 4.05 -10.14
N VAL A 60 8.85 4.19 -10.17
CA VAL A 60 8.15 4.96 -11.20
C VAL A 60 8.44 6.46 -11.00
N SER A 61 8.47 7.24 -12.08
CA SER A 61 8.78 8.67 -11.98
C SER A 61 7.79 9.42 -11.09
N ASP A 62 8.28 10.45 -10.42
CA ASP A 62 7.49 11.23 -9.46
C ASP A 62 6.27 11.90 -10.14
N GLU A 63 6.39 12.28 -11.43
CA GLU A 63 5.32 12.87 -12.21
C GLU A 63 4.15 11.89 -12.43
N ILE A 64 4.45 10.64 -12.77
CA ILE A 64 3.43 9.60 -12.93
C ILE A 64 2.73 9.32 -11.60
N ILE A 65 3.49 9.29 -10.51
CA ILE A 65 2.93 9.08 -9.17
C ILE A 65 1.97 10.20 -8.79
N ILE A 66 2.33 11.46 -9.05
CA ILE A 66 1.45 12.57 -8.69
C ILE A 66 0.20 12.66 -9.58
N GLU A 67 0.32 12.33 -10.86
CA GLU A 67 -0.82 12.23 -11.77
C GLU A 67 -1.84 11.21 -11.23
N LEU A 68 -1.39 10.00 -10.90
CA LEU A 68 -2.23 8.97 -10.28
C LEU A 68 -2.90 9.44 -8.99
N ILE A 69 -2.15 10.12 -8.13
CA ILE A 69 -2.66 10.64 -6.86
C ILE A 69 -3.75 11.67 -7.12
N ASN A 70 -3.51 12.61 -8.03
CA ASN A 70 -4.48 13.65 -8.37
C ASN A 70 -5.78 13.06 -8.91
N ASP A 71 -5.71 12.08 -9.79
CA ASP A 71 -6.87 11.38 -10.31
C ASP A 71 -7.66 10.68 -9.20
N ARG A 72 -6.95 10.09 -8.23
CA ARG A 72 -7.56 9.36 -7.12
C ARG A 72 -8.21 10.27 -6.08
N ILE A 73 -7.55 11.34 -5.66
CA ILE A 73 -8.07 12.25 -4.62
C ILE A 73 -9.28 13.07 -5.10
N ASN A 74 -9.46 13.21 -6.41
CA ASN A 74 -10.63 13.88 -7.00
C ASN A 74 -11.89 13.01 -7.02
N GLN A 75 -11.80 11.73 -6.65
CA GLN A 75 -12.97 10.85 -6.58
C GLN A 75 -13.88 11.20 -5.39
N SER A 76 -15.15 10.87 -5.53
CA SER A 76 -16.19 11.28 -4.56
C SER A 76 -15.98 10.77 -3.14
N ASP A 77 -15.36 9.60 -2.99
CA ASP A 77 -15.07 8.97 -1.68
C ASP A 77 -13.92 9.66 -0.92
N CYS A 78 -13.12 10.47 -1.61
CA CYS A 78 -12.02 11.22 -1.00
C CYS A 78 -12.43 12.58 -0.39
N LYS A 79 -13.68 13.00 -0.55
CA LYS A 79 -14.16 14.32 -0.10
C LYS A 79 -14.04 14.53 1.42
N SER A 80 -14.18 13.48 2.22
CA SER A 80 -14.08 13.56 3.69
C SER A 80 -12.63 13.51 4.18
N GLY A 81 -11.71 13.08 3.33
CA GLY A 81 -10.30 12.86 3.62
C GLY A 81 -9.80 11.56 3.03
N TYR A 82 -8.52 11.29 3.21
CA TYR A 82 -7.88 10.05 2.75
C TYR A 82 -6.59 9.78 3.53
N LEU A 83 -6.13 8.54 3.46
CA LEU A 83 -4.90 8.08 4.07
C LEU A 83 -3.93 7.60 2.99
N PHE A 84 -2.78 8.26 2.87
CA PHE A 84 -1.70 7.80 2.02
C PHE A 84 -0.90 6.68 2.69
N ASP A 85 -0.72 5.56 2.00
CA ASP A 85 0.14 4.45 2.41
C ASP A 85 1.35 4.34 1.48
N GLY A 86 2.53 4.61 2.05
CA GLY A 86 3.81 4.48 1.36
C GLY A 86 4.09 5.54 0.30
N VAL A 87 3.52 6.71 0.39
CA VAL A 87 3.85 7.91 -0.36
C VAL A 87 3.74 9.15 0.54
N PRO A 88 4.63 10.15 0.43
CA PRO A 88 5.77 10.25 -0.49
C PRO A 88 6.93 9.31 -0.08
N ARG A 89 7.75 8.88 -1.05
CA ARG A 89 8.97 8.07 -0.84
C ARG A 89 10.25 8.84 -1.14
N THR A 90 10.13 9.95 -1.82
CA THR A 90 11.22 10.84 -2.20
C THR A 90 10.92 12.27 -1.81
N LEU A 91 11.98 13.09 -1.68
CA LEU A 91 11.79 14.54 -1.50
C LEU A 91 11.10 15.18 -2.71
N GLY A 92 11.32 14.63 -3.92
CA GLY A 92 10.64 15.05 -5.13
C GLY A 92 9.13 14.90 -4.99
N GLN A 93 8.65 13.73 -4.57
CA GLN A 93 7.23 13.47 -4.31
C GLN A 93 6.66 14.39 -3.23
N ALA A 94 7.40 14.60 -2.13
CA ALA A 94 6.96 15.51 -1.07
C ALA A 94 6.80 16.95 -1.58
N ASN A 95 7.74 17.43 -2.37
CA ASN A 95 7.67 18.76 -2.98
C ASN A 95 6.50 18.87 -3.98
N LEU A 96 6.17 17.80 -4.70
CA LEU A 96 5.03 17.78 -5.61
C LEU A 96 3.71 17.82 -4.84
N PHE A 97 3.62 17.28 -3.62
CA PHE A 97 2.43 17.44 -2.76
C PHE A 97 2.15 18.92 -2.47
N PHE A 98 3.19 19.69 -2.11
CA PHE A 98 3.07 21.13 -1.90
C PHE A 98 2.66 21.87 -3.17
N LYS A 99 3.26 21.53 -4.32
CA LYS A 99 2.95 22.18 -5.62
C LYS A 99 1.53 21.91 -6.12
N ASN A 100 0.92 20.80 -5.68
CA ASN A 100 -0.44 20.40 -6.05
C ASN A 100 -1.46 20.68 -4.94
N ASP A 101 -1.11 21.53 -3.96
CA ASP A 101 -1.97 21.95 -2.85
C ASP A 101 -2.58 20.79 -2.07
N ILE A 102 -1.84 19.66 -1.97
CA ILE A 102 -2.26 18.52 -1.16
C ILE A 102 -1.96 18.83 0.30
N GLU A 103 -2.97 19.30 1.01
CA GLU A 103 -2.87 19.62 2.42
C GLU A 103 -2.79 18.34 3.28
N VAL A 104 -1.73 18.21 4.08
CA VAL A 104 -1.50 17.08 4.96
C VAL A 104 -1.75 17.50 6.41
N LYS A 105 -2.70 16.86 7.09
CA LYS A 105 -3.05 17.16 8.47
C LYS A 105 -2.08 16.55 9.47
N LYS A 106 -1.69 15.28 9.24
CA LYS A 106 -0.72 14.56 10.09
C LYS A 106 0.08 13.56 9.28
N VAL A 107 1.33 13.38 9.71
CA VAL A 107 2.22 12.31 9.26
C VAL A 107 2.46 11.36 10.42
N ILE A 108 2.27 10.08 10.20
CA ILE A 108 2.50 9.00 11.16
C ILE A 108 3.64 8.16 10.64
N ASP A 109 4.74 8.09 11.37
CA ASP A 109 5.88 7.26 11.02
C ASP A 109 5.92 6.02 11.92
N ILE A 110 5.92 4.84 11.30
CA ILE A 110 6.05 3.56 12.00
C ILE A 110 7.51 3.16 11.96
N SER A 111 8.21 3.40 13.06
CA SER A 111 9.60 3.03 13.24
C SER A 111 9.72 1.65 13.88
N LEU A 112 10.64 0.84 13.39
CA LEU A 112 11.00 -0.48 13.92
C LEU A 112 12.52 -0.68 13.83
N ASP A 113 13.04 -1.53 14.71
CA ASP A 113 14.44 -1.95 14.65
C ASP A 113 14.73 -2.76 13.37
N ASP A 114 15.90 -2.55 12.80
CA ASP A 114 16.31 -3.17 11.53
C ASP A 114 16.29 -4.70 11.61
N GLU A 115 16.69 -5.29 12.72
CA GLU A 115 16.65 -6.74 12.94
C GLU A 115 15.22 -7.29 12.82
N LEU A 116 14.25 -6.56 13.38
CA LEU A 116 12.84 -6.94 13.30
C LEU A 116 12.31 -6.79 11.87
N ILE A 117 12.76 -5.76 11.15
CA ILE A 117 12.41 -5.55 9.74
C ILE A 117 12.93 -6.72 8.90
N ILE A 118 14.21 -7.09 9.05
CA ILE A 118 14.84 -8.20 8.34
C ILE A 118 14.06 -9.51 8.62
N LYS A 119 13.76 -9.79 9.90
CA LYS A 119 12.99 -10.97 10.29
C LYS A 119 11.60 -11.01 9.66
N ARG A 120 10.92 -9.87 9.62
CA ARG A 120 9.59 -9.77 8.99
C ARG A 120 9.64 -9.91 7.47
N MET A 121 10.64 -9.31 6.84
CA MET A 121 10.75 -9.35 5.38
C MET A 121 11.20 -10.73 4.88
N SER A 122 12.13 -11.40 5.53
CA SER A 122 12.59 -12.75 5.14
C SER A 122 11.48 -13.79 5.21
N GLY A 123 10.58 -13.66 6.19
CA GLY A 123 9.44 -14.56 6.36
C GLY A 123 8.19 -14.19 5.55
N ARG A 124 8.17 -13.04 4.89
CA ARG A 124 6.99 -12.57 4.16
C ARG A 124 6.73 -13.42 2.92
N ARG A 125 5.47 -13.78 2.72
CA ARG A 125 4.97 -14.47 1.53
C ARG A 125 3.78 -13.69 0.99
N PHE A 126 3.59 -13.75 -0.31
CA PHE A 126 2.54 -13.05 -1.00
C PHE A 126 1.72 -14.04 -1.84
N HIS A 127 0.42 -14.03 -1.65
CA HIS A 127 -0.49 -14.85 -2.42
C HIS A 127 -0.96 -14.07 -3.65
N ILE A 128 -0.49 -14.46 -4.82
CA ILE A 128 -0.69 -13.71 -6.08
C ILE A 128 -2.17 -13.50 -6.39
N ALA A 129 -2.98 -14.54 -6.27
CA ALA A 129 -4.39 -14.47 -6.68
C ALA A 129 -5.27 -13.59 -5.79
N SER A 130 -4.94 -13.46 -4.48
CA SER A 130 -5.74 -12.65 -3.53
C SER A 130 -5.09 -11.35 -3.11
N GLY A 131 -3.84 -11.09 -3.53
CA GLY A 131 -3.08 -9.92 -3.10
C GLY A 131 -2.69 -9.89 -1.63
N ARG A 132 -2.97 -10.97 -0.87
CA ARG A 132 -2.73 -11.01 0.58
C ARG A 132 -1.27 -11.31 0.90
N SER A 133 -0.78 -10.67 1.97
CA SER A 133 0.53 -10.97 2.55
C SER A 133 0.39 -11.89 3.75
N TYR A 134 1.29 -12.86 3.86
CA TYR A 134 1.39 -13.83 4.97
C TYR A 134 2.82 -13.83 5.51
N HIS A 135 2.99 -14.42 6.69
CA HIS A 135 4.32 -14.62 7.28
C HIS A 135 4.48 -16.05 7.79
N ILE A 136 5.58 -16.71 7.44
CA ILE A 136 5.81 -18.13 7.76
C ILE A 136 5.93 -18.42 9.26
N CYS A 137 6.42 -17.45 10.04
CA CYS A 137 6.69 -17.61 11.48
C CYS A 137 5.83 -16.74 12.40
N LEU A 138 5.07 -15.77 11.87
CA LEU A 138 4.34 -14.81 12.69
C LEU A 138 2.84 -15.05 12.58
N LEU A 139 2.26 -15.62 13.63
CA LEU A 139 0.85 -16.03 13.68
C LEU A 139 -0.15 -14.87 13.54
N TYR A 140 0.25 -13.64 13.88
CA TYR A 140 -0.63 -12.47 13.75
C TYR A 140 -0.86 -12.01 12.30
N THR A 141 -0.09 -12.54 11.35
CA THR A 141 -0.37 -12.43 9.92
C THR A 141 -1.09 -13.67 9.39
N SER A 142 -1.50 -14.55 10.31
CA SER A 142 -2.25 -15.75 9.98
C SER A 142 -3.54 -15.39 9.27
N PRO A 143 -3.94 -16.19 8.31
CA PRO A 143 -5.21 -16.05 7.63
C PRO A 143 -6.37 -15.96 8.63
N SER A 144 -7.42 -15.26 8.25
CA SER A 144 -8.62 -15.17 9.06
C SER A 144 -9.13 -16.57 9.43
N PRO A 145 -9.95 -16.74 10.48
CA PRO A 145 -10.57 -18.03 10.78
C PRO A 145 -11.25 -18.69 9.58
N ARG A 146 -11.68 -17.87 8.62
CA ARG A 146 -12.26 -18.33 7.35
C ARG A 146 -11.21 -18.98 6.44
N ASP A 147 -10.00 -18.44 6.39
CA ASP A 147 -8.89 -18.99 5.61
C ASP A 147 -8.31 -20.26 6.26
N LYS A 148 -8.34 -20.36 7.60
CA LYS A 148 -7.97 -21.59 8.32
C LYS A 148 -8.91 -22.75 8.02
N ARG A 149 -10.17 -22.50 7.73
CA ARG A 149 -11.12 -23.57 7.32
C ARG A 149 -10.81 -24.08 5.91
N GLN A 150 -10.38 -23.22 5.01
CA GLN A 150 -9.99 -23.62 3.66
C GLN A 150 -8.68 -24.43 3.63
N SER A 151 -7.74 -24.14 4.53
CA SER A 151 -6.51 -24.91 4.64
C SER A 151 -6.69 -26.31 5.27
N ARG A 152 -7.88 -26.62 5.81
CA ARG A 152 -8.24 -27.91 6.38
C ARG A 152 -9.04 -28.82 5.44
N MET A 153 -9.18 -28.47 4.18
CA MET A 153 -9.72 -29.42 3.22
C MET A 153 -8.70 -30.57 3.08
N PRO A 154 -9.04 -31.81 3.42
CA PRO A 154 -8.18 -32.93 3.16
C PRO A 154 -7.95 -32.97 1.66
N SER A 155 -6.71 -33.11 1.24
CA SER A 155 -6.39 -33.56 -0.09
C SER A 155 -7.12 -34.91 -0.23
N SER A 156 -8.29 -34.88 -0.87
CA SER A 156 -8.93 -36.10 -1.28
C SER A 156 -7.99 -36.82 -2.23
N ALA A 157 -7.63 -38.01 -1.85
CA ALA A 157 -6.90 -38.98 -2.62
C ALA A 157 -7.44 -39.14 -4.04
#